data_087af48846e8f1866b24f927903c55e4
#
_entry.id   087af48846e8f1866b24f927903c55e4
#
_cell.length_a   1.000
_cell.length_b   1.000
_cell.length_c   1.000
_cell.angle_alpha   90.00
_cell.angle_beta   90.00
_cell.angle_gamma   90.00
#
_symmetry.space_group_name_H-M   'P 1'
#
loop_
_entity.id
_entity.type
_entity.pdbx_description
1 polymer ?
#
loop_
_entity_poly.entity_id
_entity_poly.type
_entity_poly.pdbx_seq_one_letter_code
_entity_poly.pdbx_strand_id
1 'polypeptide(L)'
;MQRLQSIDILRLFAMFLVIWGHCVQFLLTSDYLDEPAFVYIYSFHLPLFFMISGVFVHRQSLTPRTCGEQLLVKARQLLLPCLTWGLLMSAANIVQALLSGTPSANSLLDTLMNNFWFLKSLFVCFLLWYVSITLLRRRWLALIVSLLISQCITEWSVQWSYPTFVIGIFIAPYLNELRHYRRRIALIALVIGGLLLVFWNRSHLTIPSVYTWADLTPGAILANIGLRLYKIAVNTALSLGLIALFLGLESRLQASSQPAVLVRLASWGRLTLGIYIIHTLIIIVRERLCPTLLCCDSLNPWLFNIVIAPLMAAVLLLVSVGITRLIMLLPRLAFFCLGTPWTKPQSASTGR
;
A
#
# COMPACT_ATOMS: atom_id res chain seq x y z
N MET A 1 7.27 21.82 -8.70
CA MET A 1 7.33 20.63 -9.57
C MET A 1 5.92 20.23 -9.93
N GLN A 2 5.66 20.04 -11.21
CA GLN A 2 4.36 19.57 -11.68
C GLN A 2 4.08 18.16 -11.16
N ARG A 3 2.85 17.91 -10.72
CA ARG A 3 2.40 16.60 -10.22
C ARG A 3 2.39 15.59 -11.37
N LEU A 4 2.96 14.42 -11.19
CA LEU A 4 2.96 13.35 -12.19
C LEU A 4 1.63 12.59 -12.12
N GLN A 5 0.72 12.87 -13.06
CA GLN A 5 -0.60 12.23 -13.13
C GLN A 5 -0.48 10.74 -13.46
N SER A 6 0.52 10.35 -14.23
CA SER A 6 0.83 8.95 -14.55
C SER A 6 1.10 8.10 -13.29
N ILE A 7 1.74 8.69 -12.28
CA ILE A 7 1.96 8.01 -11.00
C ILE A 7 0.67 7.89 -10.19
N ASP A 8 -0.25 8.86 -10.30
CA ASP A 8 -1.57 8.72 -9.67
C ASP A 8 -2.36 7.56 -10.31
N ILE A 9 -2.30 7.38 -11.65
CA ILE A 9 -2.91 6.23 -12.34
C ILE A 9 -2.23 4.92 -11.91
N LEU A 10 -0.90 4.90 -11.79
CA LEU A 10 -0.18 3.72 -11.29
C LEU A 10 -0.61 3.33 -9.87
N ARG A 11 -0.83 4.32 -8.99
CA ARG A 11 -1.37 4.06 -7.64
C ARG A 11 -2.77 3.44 -7.69
N LEU A 12 -3.63 3.94 -8.60
CA LEU A 12 -4.96 3.36 -8.78
C LEU A 12 -4.87 1.91 -9.26
N PHE A 13 -4.00 1.64 -10.23
CA PHE A 13 -3.74 0.29 -10.71
C PHE A 13 -3.23 -0.63 -9.58
N ALA A 14 -2.25 -0.17 -8.80
CA ALA A 14 -1.76 -0.93 -7.66
C ALA A 14 -2.86 -1.16 -6.61
N MET A 15 -3.75 -0.19 -6.38
CA MET A 15 -4.91 -0.35 -5.49
C MET A 15 -5.92 -1.35 -6.03
N PHE A 16 -6.16 -1.37 -7.33
CA PHE A 16 -6.98 -2.41 -7.95
C PHE A 16 -6.42 -3.81 -7.69
N LEU A 17 -5.09 -3.99 -7.81
CA LEU A 17 -4.44 -5.26 -7.51
C LEU A 17 -4.56 -5.65 -6.02
N VAL A 18 -4.48 -4.68 -5.10
CA VAL A 18 -4.74 -4.93 -3.66
C VAL A 18 -6.14 -5.49 -3.46
N ILE A 19 -7.14 -4.83 -4.04
CA ILE A 19 -8.55 -5.24 -3.91
C ILE A 19 -8.77 -6.60 -4.58
N TRP A 20 -8.17 -6.86 -5.73
CA TRP A 20 -8.23 -8.17 -6.40
C TRP A 20 -7.64 -9.27 -5.51
N GLY A 21 -6.45 -9.08 -4.95
CA GLY A 21 -5.86 -10.02 -4.01
C GLY A 21 -6.76 -10.28 -2.79
N HIS A 22 -7.37 -9.24 -2.24
CA HIS A 22 -8.35 -9.38 -1.15
C HIS A 22 -9.63 -10.12 -1.60
N CYS A 23 -10.11 -9.90 -2.84
CA CYS A 23 -11.22 -10.70 -3.36
C CYS A 23 -10.87 -12.18 -3.43
N VAL A 24 -9.65 -12.54 -3.87
CA VAL A 24 -9.19 -13.93 -3.84
C VAL A 24 -9.13 -14.46 -2.41
N GLN A 25 -8.57 -13.69 -1.48
CA GLN A 25 -8.40 -14.08 -0.08
C GLN A 25 -9.71 -14.30 0.65
N PHE A 26 -10.72 -13.48 0.40
CA PHE A 26 -11.93 -13.43 1.23
C PHE A 26 -13.20 -13.98 0.55
N LEU A 27 -13.17 -14.28 -0.76
CA LEU A 27 -14.28 -14.94 -1.45
C LEU A 27 -14.10 -16.46 -1.55
N LEU A 28 -12.95 -16.98 -1.14
CA LEU A 28 -12.69 -18.41 -0.98
C LEU A 28 -12.72 -18.77 0.52
N THR A 29 -13.29 -19.93 0.83
CA THR A 29 -13.20 -20.56 2.16
C THR A 29 -12.05 -21.56 2.22
N SER A 30 -11.55 -21.99 1.05
CA SER A 30 -10.37 -22.84 0.86
C SER A 30 -9.06 -22.05 1.05
N ASP A 31 -7.93 -22.77 0.99
CA ASP A 31 -6.61 -22.14 1.12
C ASP A 31 -6.27 -21.28 -0.11
N TYR A 32 -6.41 -19.98 0.02
CA TYR A 32 -6.14 -18.99 -1.04
C TYR A 32 -4.65 -18.78 -1.31
N LEU A 33 -3.76 -19.28 -0.45
CA LEU A 33 -2.31 -19.03 -0.54
C LEU A 33 -1.66 -19.72 -1.76
N ASP A 34 -2.33 -20.70 -2.35
CA ASP A 34 -1.87 -21.38 -3.56
C ASP A 34 -2.56 -20.84 -4.84
N GLU A 35 -3.49 -19.91 -4.69
CA GLU A 35 -4.17 -19.31 -5.83
C GLU A 35 -3.22 -18.46 -6.67
N PRO A 36 -3.08 -18.73 -8.00
CA PRO A 36 -2.10 -18.04 -8.84
C PRO A 36 -2.22 -16.52 -8.82
N ALA A 37 -3.45 -15.98 -8.89
CA ALA A 37 -3.65 -14.55 -8.87
C ALA A 37 -3.14 -13.93 -7.56
N PHE A 38 -3.40 -14.58 -6.42
CA PHE A 38 -2.89 -14.14 -5.13
C PHE A 38 -1.37 -14.18 -5.08
N VAL A 39 -0.76 -15.32 -5.42
CA VAL A 39 0.68 -15.54 -5.38
C VAL A 39 1.43 -14.49 -6.21
N TYR A 40 1.00 -14.24 -7.44
CA TYR A 40 1.69 -13.31 -8.34
C TYR A 40 1.41 -11.84 -8.00
N ILE A 41 0.20 -11.48 -7.62
CA ILE A 41 -0.12 -10.10 -7.21
C ILE A 41 0.69 -9.73 -5.97
N TYR A 42 0.79 -10.63 -4.99
CA TYR A 42 1.51 -10.38 -3.73
C TYR A 42 3.03 -10.33 -3.87
N SER A 43 3.56 -10.68 -5.05
CA SER A 43 4.99 -10.54 -5.32
C SER A 43 5.43 -9.09 -5.49
N PHE A 44 4.55 -8.14 -5.88
CA PHE A 44 5.01 -6.78 -6.21
C PHE A 44 4.06 -5.63 -5.85
N HIS A 45 2.75 -5.88 -5.65
CA HIS A 45 1.80 -4.76 -5.49
C HIS A 45 2.06 -3.90 -4.25
N LEU A 46 2.39 -4.49 -3.10
CA LEU A 46 2.78 -3.75 -1.89
C LEU A 46 4.14 -3.06 -2.04
N PRO A 47 5.21 -3.77 -2.46
CA PRO A 47 6.50 -3.15 -2.79
C PRO A 47 6.39 -1.95 -3.72
N LEU A 48 5.51 -2.00 -4.71
CA LEU A 48 5.24 -0.88 -5.62
C LEU A 48 4.73 0.36 -4.88
N PHE A 49 3.79 0.20 -3.92
CA PHE A 49 3.33 1.32 -3.10
C PHE A 49 4.43 1.92 -2.23
N PHE A 50 5.27 1.07 -1.61
CA PHE A 50 6.40 1.54 -0.80
C PHE A 50 7.42 2.27 -1.66
N MET A 51 7.77 1.74 -2.84
CA MET A 51 8.69 2.37 -3.78
C MET A 51 8.17 3.73 -4.26
N ILE A 52 6.92 3.83 -4.68
CA ILE A 52 6.27 5.09 -5.06
C ILE A 52 6.33 6.09 -3.89
N SER A 53 6.05 5.64 -2.67
CA SER A 53 6.07 6.50 -1.49
C SER A 53 7.47 7.04 -1.21
N GLY A 54 8.51 6.23 -1.38
CA GLY A 54 9.91 6.63 -1.29
C GLY A 54 10.29 7.69 -2.33
N VAL A 55 9.82 7.56 -3.57
CA VAL A 55 10.03 8.55 -4.64
C VAL A 55 9.57 9.96 -4.22
N PHE A 56 8.48 10.05 -3.46
CA PHE A 56 7.96 11.36 -3.03
C PHE A 56 8.72 11.97 -1.85
N VAL A 57 9.42 11.17 -1.04
CA VAL A 57 10.28 11.68 0.04
C VAL A 57 11.43 12.51 -0.49
N HIS A 58 12.09 12.05 -1.56
CA HIS A 58 13.27 12.71 -2.11
C HIS A 58 12.98 14.14 -2.60
N ARG A 59 11.74 14.43 -3.00
CA ARG A 59 11.34 15.76 -3.53
C ARG A 59 11.19 16.83 -2.46
N GLN A 60 11.35 16.50 -1.19
CA GLN A 60 11.20 17.42 -0.06
C GLN A 60 12.58 17.88 0.43
N SER A 61 12.67 19.16 0.85
CA SER A 61 13.85 19.64 1.55
C SER A 61 13.98 18.91 2.90
N LEU A 62 15.12 18.26 3.15
CA LEU A 62 15.35 17.45 4.33
C LEU A 62 16.16 18.24 5.37
N THR A 63 15.54 19.24 5.99
CA THR A 63 16.05 19.87 7.22
C THR A 63 15.41 19.21 8.45
N PRO A 64 16.02 19.29 9.65
CA PRO A 64 15.41 18.75 10.87
C PRO A 64 13.99 19.26 11.11
N ARG A 65 13.75 20.54 10.88
CA ARG A 65 12.42 21.16 11.02
C ARG A 65 11.43 20.61 9.99
N THR A 66 11.82 20.57 8.72
CA THR A 66 10.94 20.05 7.66
C THR A 66 10.68 18.57 7.79
N CYS A 67 11.63 17.78 8.29
CA CYS A 67 11.41 16.35 8.60
C CYS A 67 10.35 16.16 9.68
N GLY A 68 10.40 16.96 10.77
CA GLY A 68 9.40 16.91 11.85
C GLY A 68 8.01 17.31 11.36
N GLU A 69 7.90 18.43 10.60
CA GLU A 69 6.63 18.87 10.02
C GLU A 69 6.05 17.82 9.06
N GLN A 70 6.88 17.21 8.22
CA GLN A 70 6.46 16.15 7.32
C GLN A 70 6.02 14.89 8.06
N LEU A 71 6.71 14.52 9.13
CA LEU A 71 6.34 13.38 9.95
C LEU A 71 4.97 13.59 10.60
N LEU A 72 4.68 14.79 11.11
CA LEU A 72 3.36 15.12 11.65
C LEU A 72 2.26 15.06 10.58
N VAL A 73 2.55 15.54 9.35
CA VAL A 73 1.63 15.39 8.22
C VAL A 73 1.36 13.92 7.91
N LYS A 74 2.42 13.07 7.92
CA LYS A 74 2.28 11.63 7.69
C LYS A 74 1.55 10.93 8.83
N ALA A 75 1.81 11.30 10.09
CA ALA A 75 1.08 10.78 11.24
C ALA A 75 -0.43 11.06 11.10
N ARG A 76 -0.79 12.30 10.78
CA ARG A 76 -2.19 12.65 10.54
C ARG A 76 -2.79 11.86 9.38
N GLN A 77 -2.08 11.76 8.24
CA GLN A 77 -2.59 11.07 7.06
C GLN A 77 -2.75 9.56 7.25
N LEU A 78 -1.84 8.93 7.98
CA LEU A 78 -1.76 7.47 8.07
C LEU A 78 -2.28 6.92 9.40
N LEU A 79 -1.94 7.55 10.54
CA LEU A 79 -2.30 7.03 11.85
C LEU A 79 -3.66 7.52 12.34
N LEU A 80 -4.07 8.76 12.03
CA LEU A 80 -5.37 9.28 12.47
C LEU A 80 -6.53 8.44 11.94
N PRO A 81 -6.59 8.07 10.64
CA PRO A 81 -7.61 7.14 10.16
C PRO A 81 -7.55 5.76 10.83
N CYS A 82 -6.34 5.22 11.07
CA CYS A 82 -6.20 3.93 11.78
C CYS A 82 -6.81 4.00 13.18
N LEU A 83 -6.55 5.09 13.90
CA LEU A 83 -7.10 5.31 15.24
C LEU A 83 -8.62 5.46 15.19
N THR A 84 -9.14 6.33 14.31
CA THR A 84 -10.57 6.60 14.19
C THR A 84 -11.36 5.33 13.88
N TRP A 85 -10.97 4.61 12.82
CA TRP A 85 -11.66 3.38 12.42
C TRP A 85 -11.42 2.24 13.40
N GLY A 86 -10.22 2.13 13.98
CA GLY A 86 -9.93 1.14 15.01
C GLY A 86 -10.81 1.30 16.25
N LEU A 87 -11.01 2.55 16.72
CA LEU A 87 -11.93 2.84 17.83
C LEU A 87 -13.38 2.53 17.48
N LEU A 88 -13.84 2.92 16.29
CA LEU A 88 -15.20 2.61 15.82
C LEU A 88 -15.45 1.09 15.73
N MET A 89 -14.48 0.35 15.21
CA MET A 89 -14.57 -1.11 15.11
C MET A 89 -14.55 -1.77 16.50
N SER A 90 -13.74 -1.25 17.43
CA SER A 90 -13.71 -1.76 18.81
C SER A 90 -15.03 -1.47 19.53
N ALA A 91 -15.61 -0.29 19.33
CA ALA A 91 -16.93 0.02 19.87
C ALA A 91 -18.01 -0.92 19.31
N ALA A 92 -17.99 -1.19 17.99
CA ALA A 92 -18.89 -2.15 17.38
C ALA A 92 -18.72 -3.58 17.95
N ASN A 93 -17.48 -4.02 18.21
CA ASN A 93 -17.21 -5.30 18.86
C ASN A 93 -17.80 -5.38 20.27
N ILE A 94 -17.65 -4.31 21.06
CA ILE A 94 -18.21 -4.25 22.42
C ILE A 94 -19.73 -4.32 22.36
N VAL A 95 -20.38 -3.54 21.50
CA VAL A 95 -21.84 -3.57 21.33
C VAL A 95 -22.31 -4.98 20.92
N GLN A 96 -21.65 -5.59 19.97
CA GLN A 96 -21.97 -6.96 19.55
C GLN A 96 -21.83 -7.97 20.69
N ALA A 97 -20.76 -7.89 21.48
CA ALA A 97 -20.53 -8.74 22.64
C ALA A 97 -21.66 -8.58 23.70
N LEU A 98 -22.09 -7.34 23.97
CA LEU A 98 -23.18 -7.07 24.88
C LEU A 98 -24.53 -7.61 24.38
N LEU A 99 -24.81 -7.52 23.09
CA LEU A 99 -26.06 -8.02 22.49
C LEU A 99 -26.10 -9.56 22.40
N SER A 100 -24.95 -10.18 22.11
CA SER A 100 -24.87 -11.66 21.97
C SER A 100 -24.65 -12.40 23.29
N GLY A 101 -24.32 -11.67 24.37
CA GLY A 101 -23.94 -12.28 25.66
C GLY A 101 -22.61 -13.03 25.62
N THR A 102 -21.83 -12.90 24.53
CA THR A 102 -20.53 -13.56 24.36
C THR A 102 -19.40 -12.53 24.45
N PRO A 103 -18.30 -12.82 25.16
CA PRO A 103 -17.18 -11.88 25.24
C PRO A 103 -16.59 -11.61 23.86
N SER A 104 -16.17 -10.37 23.62
CA SER A 104 -15.48 -10.00 22.39
C SER A 104 -14.17 -10.78 22.29
N ALA A 105 -13.96 -11.47 21.17
CA ALA A 105 -12.73 -12.24 20.90
C ALA A 105 -11.50 -11.33 20.73
N ASN A 106 -11.68 -10.07 20.33
CA ASN A 106 -10.61 -9.12 20.06
C ASN A 106 -10.59 -8.00 21.10
N SER A 107 -9.44 -7.79 21.72
CA SER A 107 -9.22 -6.62 22.57
C SER A 107 -9.17 -5.32 21.75
N LEU A 108 -9.32 -4.17 22.42
CA LEU A 108 -9.09 -2.88 21.79
C LEU A 108 -7.69 -2.79 21.16
N LEU A 109 -6.69 -3.28 21.88
CA LEU A 109 -5.30 -3.26 21.42
C LEU A 109 -5.12 -4.12 20.17
N ASP A 110 -5.67 -5.34 20.16
CA ASP A 110 -5.61 -6.23 18.99
C ASP A 110 -6.27 -5.57 17.77
N THR A 111 -7.43 -4.96 17.97
CA THR A 111 -8.13 -4.25 16.89
C THR A 111 -7.31 -3.08 16.36
N LEU A 112 -6.69 -2.29 17.26
CA LEU A 112 -5.83 -1.17 16.86
C LEU A 112 -4.52 -1.63 16.23
N MET A 113 -3.93 -2.74 16.68
CA MET A 113 -2.64 -3.22 16.19
C MET A 113 -2.74 -3.97 14.86
N ASN A 114 -3.79 -4.73 14.63
CA ASN A 114 -3.90 -5.62 13.46
C ASN A 114 -4.61 -4.97 12.26
N ASN A 115 -5.57 -4.05 12.50
CA ASN A 115 -6.25 -3.39 11.40
C ASN A 115 -5.35 -2.34 10.72
N PHE A 116 -5.50 -2.20 9.40
CA PHE A 116 -4.79 -1.20 8.58
C PHE A 116 -3.25 -1.27 8.71
N TRP A 117 -2.71 -2.47 8.86
CA TRP A 117 -1.28 -2.71 9.06
C TRP A 117 -0.39 -2.02 8.01
N PHE A 118 -0.84 -1.95 6.74
CA PHE A 118 -0.10 -1.29 5.66
C PHE A 118 0.15 0.20 5.93
N LEU A 119 -0.83 0.94 6.47
CA LEU A 119 -0.67 2.36 6.80
C LEU A 119 0.34 2.57 7.92
N LYS A 120 0.36 1.69 8.91
CA LYS A 120 1.32 1.70 10.02
C LYS A 120 2.72 1.38 9.53
N SER A 121 2.86 0.33 8.71
CA SER A 121 4.12 -0.02 8.06
C SER A 121 4.68 1.15 7.26
N LEU A 122 3.85 1.79 6.46
CA LEU A 122 4.24 2.95 5.67
C LEU A 122 4.66 4.13 6.57
N PHE A 123 3.93 4.38 7.66
CA PHE A 123 4.32 5.40 8.63
C PHE A 123 5.68 5.11 9.27
N VAL A 124 5.93 3.86 9.68
CA VAL A 124 7.22 3.44 10.24
C VAL A 124 8.35 3.61 9.22
N CYS A 125 8.11 3.36 7.93
CA CYS A 125 9.09 3.63 6.87
C CYS A 125 9.46 5.12 6.80
N PHE A 126 8.48 6.03 6.87
CA PHE A 126 8.74 7.47 6.94
C PHE A 126 9.48 7.87 8.22
N LEU A 127 9.06 7.33 9.37
CA LEU A 127 9.67 7.57 10.66
C LEU A 127 11.15 7.18 10.67
N LEU A 128 11.46 5.94 10.26
CA LEU A 128 12.84 5.45 10.18
C LEU A 128 13.72 6.35 9.32
N TRP A 129 13.24 6.73 8.14
CA TRP A 129 14.00 7.59 7.24
C TRP A 129 14.21 8.99 7.80
N TYR A 130 13.14 9.66 8.24
CA TYR A 130 13.24 11.05 8.73
C TYR A 130 14.05 11.14 10.02
N VAL A 131 13.90 10.20 10.94
CA VAL A 131 14.71 10.18 12.16
C VAL A 131 16.18 9.91 11.83
N SER A 132 16.47 8.91 11.00
CA SER A 132 17.86 8.58 10.64
C SER A 132 18.57 9.70 9.92
N ILE A 133 17.93 10.35 8.94
CA ILE A 133 18.56 11.47 8.20
C ILE A 133 18.75 12.71 9.06
N THR A 134 17.87 12.95 10.03
CA THR A 134 17.95 14.08 10.95
C THR A 134 19.08 13.89 11.96
N LEU A 135 19.21 12.68 12.53
CA LEU A 135 20.22 12.36 13.53
C LEU A 135 21.62 12.23 12.92
N LEU A 136 21.73 11.50 11.83
CA LEU A 136 23.03 11.16 11.25
C LEU A 136 23.55 12.18 10.25
N ARG A 137 22.69 13.07 9.74
CA ARG A 137 22.99 14.16 8.78
C ARG A 137 23.71 13.72 7.49
N ARG A 138 24.19 12.48 7.41
CA ARG A 138 24.85 11.87 6.26
C ARG A 138 23.93 10.82 5.64
N ARG A 139 23.55 11.00 4.38
CA ARG A 139 22.60 10.13 3.67
C ARG A 139 23.01 8.65 3.70
N TRP A 140 24.28 8.37 3.52
CA TRP A 140 24.80 6.99 3.52
C TRP A 140 24.69 6.32 4.89
N LEU A 141 25.02 7.04 5.96
CA LEU A 141 24.86 6.52 7.33
C LEU A 141 23.38 6.34 7.67
N ALA A 142 22.55 7.31 7.32
CA ALA A 142 21.10 7.22 7.52
C ALA A 142 20.53 5.99 6.80
N LEU A 143 20.96 5.73 5.56
CA LEU A 143 20.57 4.55 4.80
C LEU A 143 20.98 3.26 5.51
N ILE A 144 22.27 3.08 5.81
CA ILE A 144 22.79 1.83 6.40
C ILE A 144 22.10 1.56 7.73
N VAL A 145 22.10 2.56 8.63
CA VAL A 145 21.52 2.42 9.96
C VAL A 145 20.01 2.13 9.89
N SER A 146 19.28 2.85 9.08
CA SER A 146 17.83 2.62 8.94
C SER A 146 17.48 1.28 8.30
N LEU A 147 18.27 0.81 7.34
CA LEU A 147 18.14 -0.54 6.78
C LEU A 147 18.39 -1.61 7.85
N LEU A 148 19.43 -1.47 8.65
CA LEU A 148 19.74 -2.42 9.72
C LEU A 148 18.63 -2.42 10.78
N ILE A 149 18.18 -1.25 11.24
CA ILE A 149 17.08 -1.14 12.20
C ILE A 149 15.81 -1.75 11.65
N SER A 150 15.50 -1.53 10.36
CA SER A 150 14.29 -2.07 9.74
C SER A 150 14.23 -3.59 9.75
N GLN A 151 15.40 -4.28 9.73
CA GLN A 151 15.46 -5.74 9.79
C GLN A 151 15.07 -6.29 11.17
N CYS A 152 15.18 -5.49 12.21
CA CYS A 152 14.78 -5.86 13.57
C CYS A 152 13.27 -5.62 13.82
N ILE A 153 12.56 -4.93 12.92
CA ILE A 153 11.13 -4.63 13.04
C ILE A 153 10.34 -5.65 12.22
N THR A 154 9.88 -6.70 12.90
CA THR A 154 9.08 -7.77 12.28
C THR A 154 7.63 -7.36 12.10
N GLU A 155 7.14 -6.46 12.95
CA GLU A 155 5.77 -5.97 12.94
C GLU A 155 5.41 -5.29 11.61
N TRP A 156 4.18 -5.52 11.17
CA TRP A 156 3.58 -4.95 9.96
C TRP A 156 4.47 -5.10 8.71
N SER A 157 5.29 -6.16 8.66
CA SER A 157 6.18 -6.45 7.51
C SER A 157 7.15 -5.32 7.14
N VAL A 158 7.57 -4.48 8.11
CA VAL A 158 8.49 -3.36 7.89
C VAL A 158 9.82 -3.83 7.30
N GLN A 159 10.36 -4.95 7.80
CA GLN A 159 11.60 -5.57 7.31
C GLN A 159 11.58 -5.88 5.80
N TRP A 160 10.41 -6.13 5.21
CA TRP A 160 10.23 -6.41 3.79
C TRP A 160 9.91 -5.15 2.97
N SER A 161 9.20 -4.22 3.58
CA SER A 161 8.68 -3.01 2.93
C SER A 161 9.74 -1.91 2.85
N TYR A 162 10.55 -1.75 3.90
CA TYR A 162 11.51 -0.67 4.01
C TYR A 162 12.59 -0.69 2.91
N PRO A 163 13.20 -1.82 2.52
CA PRO A 163 14.17 -1.84 1.42
C PRO A 163 13.62 -1.27 0.11
N THR A 164 12.39 -1.62 -0.27
CA THR A 164 11.76 -1.12 -1.50
C THR A 164 11.39 0.37 -1.39
N PHE A 165 10.99 0.83 -0.21
CA PHE A 165 10.78 2.25 0.07
C PHE A 165 12.08 3.05 -0.13
N VAL A 166 13.20 2.57 0.38
CA VAL A 166 14.52 3.19 0.24
C VAL A 166 14.95 3.20 -1.23
N ILE A 167 14.75 2.10 -1.99
CA ILE A 167 15.03 2.07 -3.43
C ILE A 167 14.25 3.18 -4.15
N GLY A 168 12.99 3.43 -3.74
CA GLY A 168 12.20 4.55 -4.24
C GLY A 168 12.87 5.92 -4.01
N ILE A 169 13.45 6.15 -2.84
CA ILE A 169 14.19 7.38 -2.54
C ILE A 169 15.39 7.55 -3.49
N PHE A 170 16.10 6.46 -3.79
CA PHE A 170 17.26 6.48 -4.70
C PHE A 170 16.88 6.65 -6.17
N ILE A 171 15.73 6.13 -6.59
CA ILE A 171 15.24 6.28 -7.98
C ILE A 171 14.74 7.71 -8.25
N ALA A 172 14.28 8.40 -7.22
CA ALA A 172 13.63 9.71 -7.35
C ALA A 172 14.46 10.77 -8.12
N PRO A 173 15.79 10.91 -7.94
CA PRO A 173 16.61 11.84 -8.72
C PRO A 173 16.61 11.52 -10.21
N TYR A 174 16.51 10.24 -10.56
CA TYR A 174 16.64 9.70 -11.91
C TYR A 174 15.30 9.55 -12.65
N LEU A 175 14.23 10.17 -12.17
CA LEU A 175 12.90 10.06 -12.81
C LEU A 175 12.86 10.64 -14.23
N ASN A 176 13.69 11.65 -14.52
CA ASN A 176 13.77 12.22 -15.86
C ASN A 176 14.47 11.26 -16.83
N GLU A 177 15.55 10.64 -16.39
CA GLU A 177 16.28 9.60 -17.13
C GLU A 177 15.39 8.36 -17.30
N LEU A 178 14.69 7.97 -16.24
CA LEU A 178 13.71 6.88 -16.31
C LEU A 178 12.63 7.18 -17.36
N ARG A 179 12.14 8.41 -17.42
CA ARG A 179 11.15 8.85 -18.41
C ARG A 179 11.74 8.84 -19.83
N HIS A 180 13.00 9.25 -20.00
CA HIS A 180 13.68 9.26 -21.28
C HIS A 180 13.87 7.83 -21.84
N TYR A 181 14.41 6.92 -21.02
CA TYR A 181 14.68 5.53 -21.41
C TYR A 181 13.55 4.56 -21.05
N ARG A 182 12.34 5.05 -20.74
CA ARG A 182 11.23 4.28 -20.17
C ARG A 182 10.92 2.96 -20.88
N ARG A 183 10.94 2.92 -22.22
CA ARG A 183 10.61 1.70 -22.98
C ARG A 183 11.66 0.61 -22.76
N ARG A 184 12.94 0.96 -22.80
CA ARG A 184 14.05 0.01 -22.57
C ARG A 184 14.03 -0.47 -21.13
N ILE A 185 13.90 0.44 -20.17
CA ILE A 185 13.88 0.11 -18.74
C ILE A 185 12.66 -0.74 -18.42
N ALA A 186 11.47 -0.38 -18.90
CA ALA A 186 10.26 -1.18 -18.70
C ALA A 186 10.44 -2.59 -19.27
N LEU A 187 10.91 -2.72 -20.51
CA LEU A 187 11.12 -4.01 -21.13
C LEU A 187 12.13 -4.87 -20.35
N ILE A 188 13.32 -4.34 -20.07
CA ILE A 188 14.37 -5.07 -19.36
C ILE A 188 13.89 -5.46 -17.96
N ALA A 189 13.32 -4.52 -17.21
CA ALA A 189 12.90 -4.76 -15.84
C ALA A 189 11.72 -5.76 -15.76
N LEU A 190 10.73 -5.68 -16.66
CA LEU A 190 9.62 -6.62 -16.70
C LEU A 190 10.06 -8.01 -17.20
N VAL A 191 11.00 -8.10 -18.15
CA VAL A 191 11.57 -9.39 -18.57
C VAL A 191 12.34 -10.04 -17.42
N ILE A 192 13.21 -9.29 -16.75
CA ILE A 192 13.94 -9.80 -15.57
C ILE A 192 12.95 -10.21 -14.47
N GLY A 193 11.97 -9.35 -14.15
CA GLY A 193 10.95 -9.65 -13.17
C GLY A 193 10.15 -10.90 -13.52
N GLY A 194 9.74 -11.04 -14.79
CA GLY A 194 9.02 -12.22 -15.29
C GLY A 194 9.85 -13.51 -15.20
N LEU A 195 11.13 -13.46 -15.56
CA LEU A 195 12.04 -14.61 -15.43
C LEU A 195 12.22 -15.01 -13.95
N LEU A 196 12.36 -14.03 -13.07
CA LEU A 196 12.44 -14.30 -11.64
C LEU A 196 11.13 -14.89 -11.09
N LEU A 197 9.97 -14.45 -11.60
CA LEU A 197 8.66 -14.99 -11.17
C LEU A 197 8.47 -16.47 -11.49
N VAL A 198 9.22 -17.06 -12.43
CA VAL A 198 9.18 -18.50 -12.72
C VAL A 198 9.49 -19.34 -11.47
N PHE A 199 10.34 -18.82 -10.60
CA PHE A 199 10.72 -19.48 -9.33
C PHE A 199 9.89 -18.99 -8.14
N TRP A 200 8.94 -18.08 -8.35
CA TRP A 200 8.09 -17.54 -7.29
C TRP A 200 6.94 -18.48 -6.97
N ASN A 201 6.74 -18.75 -5.68
CA ASN A 201 5.66 -19.62 -5.21
C ASN A 201 5.18 -19.18 -3.82
N ARG A 202 4.26 -19.91 -3.23
CA ARG A 202 3.69 -19.67 -1.90
C ARG A 202 4.74 -19.42 -0.81
N SER A 203 5.88 -20.12 -0.81
CA SER A 203 6.93 -19.97 0.22
C SER A 203 7.62 -18.59 0.20
N HIS A 204 7.47 -17.88 -0.91
CA HIS A 204 8.01 -16.54 -1.09
C HIS A 204 7.03 -15.43 -0.66
N LEU A 205 5.77 -15.76 -0.36
CA LEU A 205 4.82 -14.78 0.14
C LEU A 205 5.34 -14.14 1.44
N THR A 206 5.11 -12.86 1.58
CA THR A 206 5.54 -12.10 2.75
C THR A 206 4.51 -12.29 3.86
N ILE A 207 4.52 -13.45 4.47
CA ILE A 207 3.79 -13.69 5.72
C ILE A 207 4.72 -13.22 6.85
N PRO A 208 4.22 -12.50 7.86
CA PRO A 208 5.03 -12.12 9.01
C PRO A 208 5.64 -13.39 9.63
N SER A 209 6.91 -13.61 9.40
CA SER A 209 7.64 -14.71 10.02
C SER A 209 8.36 -14.14 11.24
N VAL A 210 7.98 -14.59 12.41
CA VAL A 210 8.74 -14.35 13.63
C VAL A 210 9.99 -15.21 13.53
N TYR A 211 11.17 -14.57 13.39
CA TYR A 211 12.42 -15.30 13.52
C TYR A 211 12.62 -15.67 14.97
N THR A 212 12.72 -16.96 15.25
CA THR A 212 13.16 -17.45 16.54
C THR A 212 14.69 -17.48 16.58
N TRP A 213 15.28 -17.21 17.74
CA TRP A 213 16.73 -17.28 17.95
C TRP A 213 17.31 -18.66 17.62
N ALA A 214 16.47 -19.70 17.55
CA ALA A 214 16.84 -21.06 17.16
C ALA A 214 17.25 -21.19 15.68
N ASP A 215 16.91 -20.24 14.82
CA ASP A 215 17.22 -20.26 13.38
C ASP A 215 18.56 -19.63 13.02
N LEU A 216 19.42 -19.32 14.00
CA LEU A 216 20.71 -18.64 13.82
C LEU A 216 21.87 -19.58 13.45
N THR A 217 21.63 -20.66 12.73
CA THR A 217 22.72 -21.43 12.13
C THR A 217 23.29 -20.66 10.93
N PRO A 218 24.64 -20.74 10.66
CA PRO A 218 25.25 -20.06 9.51
C PRO A 218 24.55 -20.40 8.17
N GLY A 219 24.12 -21.63 7.98
CA GLY A 219 23.39 -22.06 6.79
C GLY A 219 21.99 -21.42 6.68
N ALA A 220 21.24 -21.33 7.79
CA ALA A 220 19.93 -20.68 7.83
C ALA A 220 20.06 -19.18 7.58
N ILE A 221 21.08 -18.52 8.15
CA ILE A 221 21.37 -17.10 7.91
C ILE A 221 21.62 -16.84 6.42
N LEU A 222 22.47 -17.65 5.79
CA LEU A 222 22.80 -17.50 4.37
C LEU A 222 21.58 -17.72 3.47
N ALA A 223 20.77 -18.75 3.75
CA ALA A 223 19.50 -19.03 3.06
C ALA A 223 18.52 -17.86 3.20
N ASN A 224 18.38 -17.32 4.41
CA ASN A 224 17.52 -16.16 4.67
C ASN A 224 17.99 -14.89 3.94
N ILE A 225 19.30 -14.63 3.88
CA ILE A 225 19.86 -13.53 3.09
C ILE A 225 19.55 -13.74 1.59
N GLY A 226 19.79 -14.94 1.06
CA GLY A 226 19.48 -15.28 -0.33
C GLY A 226 18.01 -15.06 -0.66
N LEU A 227 17.11 -15.55 0.19
CA LEU A 227 15.66 -15.34 0.04
C LEU A 227 15.28 -13.85 0.05
N ARG A 228 15.87 -13.06 0.94
CA ARG A 228 15.63 -11.60 1.01
C ARG A 228 16.11 -10.90 -0.24
N LEU A 229 17.30 -11.18 -0.70
CA LEU A 229 17.84 -10.60 -1.95
C LEU A 229 16.97 -10.97 -3.15
N TYR A 230 16.55 -12.23 -3.25
CA TYR A 230 15.64 -12.68 -4.30
C TYR A 230 14.31 -11.91 -4.27
N LYS A 231 13.65 -11.82 -3.11
CA LYS A 231 12.39 -11.05 -2.97
C LYS A 231 12.58 -9.58 -3.34
N ILE A 232 13.66 -8.94 -2.89
CA ILE A 232 13.98 -7.54 -3.24
C ILE A 232 14.20 -7.41 -4.74
N ALA A 233 14.88 -8.36 -5.38
CA ALA A 233 15.12 -8.34 -6.83
C ALA A 233 13.80 -8.44 -7.62
N VAL A 234 12.92 -9.40 -7.29
CA VAL A 234 11.58 -9.55 -7.91
C VAL A 234 10.77 -8.26 -7.73
N ASN A 235 10.65 -7.82 -6.47
CA ASN A 235 9.88 -6.63 -6.09
C ASN A 235 10.36 -5.39 -6.85
N THR A 236 11.68 -5.19 -6.90
CA THR A 236 12.30 -4.02 -7.54
C THR A 236 12.14 -4.07 -9.05
N ALA A 237 12.41 -5.21 -9.68
CA ALA A 237 12.30 -5.37 -11.12
C ALA A 237 10.88 -5.08 -11.61
N LEU A 238 9.86 -5.72 -11.00
CA LEU A 238 8.47 -5.53 -11.39
C LEU A 238 7.99 -4.10 -11.10
N SER A 239 8.30 -3.57 -9.92
CA SER A 239 7.89 -2.20 -9.55
C SER A 239 8.54 -1.14 -10.44
N LEU A 240 9.84 -1.27 -10.72
CA LEU A 240 10.57 -0.36 -11.61
C LEU A 240 10.03 -0.42 -13.04
N GLY A 241 9.79 -1.64 -13.54
CA GLY A 241 9.20 -1.86 -14.86
C GLY A 241 7.84 -1.19 -15.00
N LEU A 242 6.96 -1.34 -14.00
CA LEU A 242 5.64 -0.69 -13.98
C LEU A 242 5.75 0.84 -13.86
N ILE A 243 6.63 1.37 -13.00
CA ILE A 243 6.87 2.82 -12.91
C ILE A 243 7.31 3.35 -14.28
N ALA A 244 8.29 2.72 -14.93
CA ALA A 244 8.77 3.13 -16.26
C ALA A 244 7.67 3.05 -17.33
N LEU A 245 6.86 1.99 -17.31
CA LEU A 245 5.73 1.80 -18.23
C LEU A 245 4.69 2.93 -18.07
N PHE A 246 4.27 3.21 -16.83
CA PHE A 246 3.25 4.24 -16.57
C PHE A 246 3.77 5.66 -16.80
N LEU A 247 5.06 5.93 -16.61
CA LEU A 247 5.66 7.22 -17.00
C LEU A 247 5.49 7.51 -18.50
N GLY A 248 5.28 6.49 -19.32
CA GLY A 248 4.91 6.64 -20.73
C GLY A 248 3.56 7.31 -20.97
N LEU A 249 2.64 7.28 -20.01
CA LEU A 249 1.34 7.94 -20.10
C LEU A 249 1.43 9.46 -19.89
N GLU A 250 2.50 9.94 -19.25
CA GLU A 250 2.62 11.36 -18.87
C GLU A 250 2.58 12.30 -20.08
N SER A 251 3.17 11.90 -21.21
CA SER A 251 3.11 12.69 -22.44
C SER A 251 1.70 12.83 -23.00
N ARG A 252 0.86 11.80 -22.86
CA ARG A 252 -0.55 11.83 -23.25
C ARG A 252 -1.40 12.67 -22.29
N LEU A 253 -1.04 12.67 -21.00
CA LEU A 253 -1.71 13.43 -19.96
C LEU A 253 -1.36 14.93 -20.01
N GLN A 254 -0.23 15.29 -20.62
CA GLN A 254 0.21 16.67 -20.80
C GLN A 254 -0.18 17.25 -22.18
N ALA A 255 -0.74 16.45 -23.07
CA ALA A 255 -1.21 16.93 -24.37
C ALA A 255 -2.43 17.86 -24.23
N SER A 256 -2.60 18.80 -25.16
CA SER A 256 -3.74 19.74 -25.18
C SER A 256 -5.10 19.00 -25.27
N SER A 257 -5.14 17.85 -25.93
CA SER A 257 -6.32 16.96 -26.03
C SER A 257 -6.19 15.77 -25.08
N GLN A 258 -6.26 16.02 -23.79
CA GLN A 258 -6.16 14.96 -22.77
C GLN A 258 -7.34 14.00 -22.86
N PRO A 259 -7.11 12.67 -22.90
CA PRO A 259 -8.21 11.71 -22.83
C PRO A 259 -8.93 11.83 -21.47
N ALA A 260 -10.23 12.16 -21.51
CA ALA A 260 -11.04 12.37 -20.30
C ALA A 260 -10.98 11.17 -19.33
N VAL A 261 -10.86 9.95 -19.86
CA VAL A 261 -10.72 8.72 -19.07
C VAL A 261 -9.42 8.74 -18.24
N LEU A 262 -8.28 9.10 -18.84
CA LEU A 262 -7.00 9.15 -18.12
C LEU A 262 -7.02 10.20 -17.02
N VAL A 263 -7.59 11.38 -17.28
CA VAL A 263 -7.75 12.43 -16.26
C VAL A 263 -8.63 11.96 -15.11
N ARG A 264 -9.71 11.23 -15.41
CA ARG A 264 -10.60 10.64 -14.41
C ARG A 264 -9.88 9.59 -13.58
N LEU A 265 -9.15 8.67 -14.20
CA LEU A 265 -8.35 7.65 -13.51
C LEU A 265 -7.27 8.30 -12.61
N ALA A 266 -6.56 9.32 -13.09
CA ALA A 266 -5.61 10.06 -12.27
C ALA A 266 -6.29 10.73 -11.07
N SER A 267 -7.52 11.25 -11.24
CA SER A 267 -8.30 11.82 -10.13
C SER A 267 -8.66 10.78 -9.06
N TRP A 268 -8.98 9.54 -9.46
CA TRP A 268 -9.24 8.44 -8.54
C TRP A 268 -7.96 7.94 -7.86
N GLY A 269 -6.84 7.93 -8.58
CA GLY A 269 -5.52 7.59 -8.01
C GLY A 269 -5.10 8.52 -6.86
N ARG A 270 -5.65 9.73 -6.78
CA ARG A 270 -5.46 10.63 -5.63
C ARG A 270 -6.20 10.18 -4.38
N LEU A 271 -7.21 9.35 -4.54
CA LEU A 271 -8.08 8.87 -3.46
C LEU A 271 -7.63 7.51 -2.90
N THR A 272 -6.47 6.98 -3.32
CA THR A 272 -6.05 5.61 -2.97
C THR A 272 -6.01 5.33 -1.47
N LEU A 273 -5.69 6.31 -0.64
CA LEU A 273 -5.74 6.15 0.81
C LEU A 273 -7.17 5.91 1.31
N GLY A 274 -8.13 6.72 0.85
CA GLY A 274 -9.54 6.53 1.20
C GLY A 274 -10.09 5.21 0.65
N ILE A 275 -9.73 4.87 -0.60
CA ILE A 275 -10.12 3.60 -1.23
C ILE A 275 -9.57 2.43 -0.41
N TYR A 276 -8.30 2.49 0.05
CA TYR A 276 -7.70 1.47 0.91
C TYR A 276 -8.49 1.26 2.21
N ILE A 277 -8.86 2.33 2.87
CA ILE A 277 -9.62 2.26 4.12
C ILE A 277 -11.01 1.68 3.87
N ILE A 278 -11.74 2.22 2.88
CA ILE A 278 -13.14 1.86 2.64
C ILE A 278 -13.29 0.42 2.17
N HIS A 279 -12.48 -0.06 1.19
CA HIS A 279 -12.61 -1.45 0.74
C HIS A 279 -12.28 -2.43 1.88
N THR A 280 -11.26 -2.13 2.70
CA THR A 280 -10.92 -2.96 3.87
C THR A 280 -12.09 -3.03 4.85
N LEU A 281 -12.74 -1.89 5.13
CA LEU A 281 -13.93 -1.87 6.00
C LEU A 281 -15.09 -2.69 5.42
N ILE A 282 -15.35 -2.57 4.11
CA ILE A 282 -16.42 -3.34 3.46
C ILE A 282 -16.15 -4.84 3.59
N ILE A 283 -14.90 -5.28 3.38
CA ILE A 283 -14.50 -6.67 3.56
C ILE A 283 -14.69 -7.13 5.01
N ILE A 284 -14.21 -6.36 5.98
CA ILE A 284 -14.35 -6.70 7.40
C ILE A 284 -15.83 -6.77 7.81
N VAL A 285 -16.66 -5.84 7.35
CA VAL A 285 -18.12 -5.86 7.62
C VAL A 285 -18.76 -7.10 7.00
N ARG A 286 -18.41 -7.43 5.76
CA ARG A 286 -18.91 -8.65 5.08
C ARG A 286 -18.53 -9.90 5.86
N GLU A 287 -17.27 -10.04 6.25
CA GLU A 287 -16.78 -11.20 7.01
C GLU A 287 -17.51 -11.40 8.34
N ARG A 288 -17.88 -10.30 9.00
CA ARG A 288 -18.59 -10.35 10.29
C ARG A 288 -20.08 -10.63 10.17
N LEU A 289 -20.74 -9.99 9.20
CA LEU A 289 -22.20 -10.06 9.08
C LEU A 289 -22.67 -11.24 8.23
N CYS A 290 -21.93 -11.58 7.20
CA CYS A 290 -22.32 -12.59 6.21
C CYS A 290 -21.08 -13.32 5.67
N PRO A 291 -20.37 -14.14 6.46
CA PRO A 291 -19.11 -14.78 6.05
C PRO A 291 -19.27 -15.68 4.82
N THR A 292 -20.45 -16.28 4.62
CA THR A 292 -20.75 -17.14 3.46
C THR A 292 -21.28 -16.38 2.25
N LEU A 293 -21.52 -15.07 2.37
CA LEU A 293 -21.99 -14.25 1.26
C LEU A 293 -20.93 -14.19 0.15
N LEU A 294 -21.32 -14.53 -1.07
CA LEU A 294 -20.45 -14.52 -2.25
C LEU A 294 -19.27 -15.51 -2.17
N CYS A 295 -19.41 -16.65 -1.45
CA CYS A 295 -18.39 -17.71 -1.51
C CYS A 295 -18.34 -18.32 -2.92
N CYS A 296 -17.11 -18.48 -3.42
CA CYS A 296 -16.83 -18.88 -4.80
C CYS A 296 -16.11 -20.22 -4.93
N ASP A 297 -16.06 -21.04 -3.85
CA ASP A 297 -15.31 -22.30 -3.82
C ASP A 297 -15.77 -23.33 -4.87
N SER A 298 -17.03 -23.28 -5.29
CA SER A 298 -17.57 -24.19 -6.29
C SER A 298 -17.25 -23.81 -7.74
N LEU A 299 -16.60 -22.65 -7.95
CA LEU A 299 -16.29 -22.16 -9.27
C LEU A 299 -15.00 -22.75 -9.81
N ASN A 300 -14.89 -22.84 -11.13
CA ASN A 300 -13.62 -23.19 -11.78
C ASN A 300 -12.53 -22.19 -11.36
N PRO A 301 -11.36 -22.64 -10.86
CA PRO A 301 -10.31 -21.75 -10.36
C PRO A 301 -9.83 -20.71 -11.37
N TRP A 302 -9.72 -21.08 -12.66
CA TRP A 302 -9.32 -20.15 -13.71
C TRP A 302 -10.36 -19.07 -13.93
N LEU A 303 -11.64 -19.44 -14.01
CA LEU A 303 -12.75 -18.50 -14.16
C LEU A 303 -12.80 -17.55 -12.95
N PHE A 304 -12.64 -18.09 -11.77
CA PHE A 304 -12.61 -17.29 -10.54
C PHE A 304 -11.44 -16.29 -10.54
N ASN A 305 -10.21 -16.78 -10.72
CA ASN A 305 -9.01 -15.94 -10.60
C ASN A 305 -8.92 -14.85 -11.69
N ILE A 306 -9.31 -15.16 -12.96
CA ILE A 306 -9.07 -14.29 -14.11
C ILE A 306 -10.28 -13.42 -14.43
N VAL A 307 -11.50 -13.84 -14.09
CA VAL A 307 -12.72 -13.13 -14.47
C VAL A 307 -13.47 -12.60 -13.24
N ILE A 308 -13.85 -13.48 -12.32
CA ILE A 308 -14.79 -13.11 -11.26
C ILE A 308 -14.12 -12.22 -10.21
N ALA A 309 -12.96 -12.62 -9.69
CA ALA A 309 -12.26 -11.85 -8.68
C ALA A 309 -11.84 -10.43 -9.16
N PRO A 310 -11.28 -10.24 -10.37
CA PRO A 310 -11.00 -8.90 -10.87
C PRO A 310 -12.26 -8.09 -11.16
N LEU A 311 -13.38 -8.71 -11.62
CA LEU A 311 -14.65 -8.02 -11.80
C LEU A 311 -15.21 -7.52 -10.46
N MET A 312 -15.20 -8.38 -9.43
CA MET A 312 -15.57 -8.00 -8.07
C MET A 312 -14.66 -6.90 -7.52
N ALA A 313 -13.36 -6.98 -7.78
CA ALA A 313 -12.40 -5.94 -7.40
C ALA A 313 -12.70 -4.60 -8.09
N ALA A 314 -13.10 -4.61 -9.36
CA ALA A 314 -13.49 -3.40 -10.08
C ALA A 314 -14.76 -2.78 -9.46
N VAL A 315 -15.76 -3.58 -9.15
CA VAL A 315 -17.00 -3.12 -8.48
C VAL A 315 -16.65 -2.52 -7.11
N LEU A 316 -15.87 -3.23 -6.29
CA LEU A 316 -15.49 -2.79 -4.96
C LEU A 316 -14.62 -1.51 -5.01
N LEU A 317 -13.75 -1.38 -6.01
CA LEU A 317 -12.99 -0.17 -6.27
C LEU A 317 -13.94 1.03 -6.56
N LEU A 318 -14.92 0.86 -7.44
CA LEU A 318 -15.87 1.91 -7.79
C LEU A 318 -16.73 2.34 -6.61
N VAL A 319 -17.23 1.38 -5.83
CA VAL A 319 -17.97 1.64 -4.59
C VAL A 319 -17.10 2.42 -3.59
N SER A 320 -15.84 1.99 -3.42
CA SER A 320 -14.89 2.65 -2.51
C SER A 320 -14.55 4.07 -2.95
N VAL A 321 -14.42 4.32 -4.27
CA VAL A 321 -14.27 5.68 -4.81
C VAL A 321 -15.49 6.54 -4.50
N GLY A 322 -16.70 6.01 -4.70
CA GLY A 322 -17.95 6.71 -4.42
C GLY A 322 -18.06 7.11 -2.93
N ILE A 323 -17.88 6.16 -2.03
CA ILE A 323 -17.96 6.39 -0.58
C ILE A 323 -16.86 7.38 -0.13
N THR A 324 -15.62 7.22 -0.62
CA THR A 324 -14.52 8.15 -0.31
C THR A 324 -14.89 9.59 -0.71
N ARG A 325 -15.49 9.78 -1.89
CA ARG A 325 -15.96 11.10 -2.35
C ARG A 325 -17.06 11.67 -1.47
N LEU A 326 -18.03 10.83 -1.07
CA LEU A 326 -19.09 11.24 -0.15
C LEU A 326 -18.53 11.70 1.19
N ILE A 327 -17.60 10.96 1.78
CA ILE A 327 -16.92 11.36 3.03
C ILE A 327 -16.21 12.72 2.84
N MET A 328 -15.59 12.94 1.69
CA MET A 328 -14.88 14.20 1.41
C MET A 328 -15.78 15.43 1.29
N LEU A 329 -17.09 15.26 1.08
CA LEU A 329 -18.06 16.36 1.14
C LEU A 329 -18.20 16.94 2.55
N LEU A 330 -17.85 16.18 3.57
CA LEU A 330 -17.94 16.58 4.97
C LEU A 330 -16.52 16.77 5.57
N PRO A 331 -15.97 18.00 5.62
CA PRO A 331 -14.57 18.24 5.98
C PRO A 331 -14.14 17.64 7.31
N ARG A 332 -15.04 17.62 8.31
CA ARG A 332 -14.79 17.01 9.63
C ARG A 332 -14.61 15.50 9.52
N LEU A 333 -15.51 14.82 8.82
CA LEU A 333 -15.40 13.37 8.59
C LEU A 333 -14.15 13.04 7.76
N ALA A 334 -13.89 13.82 6.71
CA ALA A 334 -12.70 13.63 5.87
C ALA A 334 -11.40 13.78 6.68
N PHE A 335 -11.35 14.70 7.65
CA PHE A 335 -10.19 14.87 8.52
C PHE A 335 -9.96 13.62 9.38
N PHE A 336 -10.95 13.14 10.10
CA PHE A 336 -10.80 12.00 11.01
C PHE A 336 -10.74 10.67 10.27
N CYS A 337 -11.60 10.46 9.28
CA CYS A 337 -11.74 9.18 8.60
C CYS A 337 -10.71 8.95 7.49
N LEU A 338 -10.17 10.02 6.90
CA LEU A 338 -9.24 9.95 5.74
C LEU A 338 -7.92 10.69 5.98
N GLY A 339 -7.73 11.35 7.13
CA GLY A 339 -6.51 12.10 7.43
C GLY A 339 -6.27 13.32 6.53
N THR A 340 -7.30 13.84 5.88
CA THR A 340 -7.20 15.02 5.01
C THR A 340 -6.87 16.27 5.83
N PRO A 341 -6.26 17.33 5.23
CA PRO A 341 -6.05 18.59 5.96
C PRO A 341 -7.39 19.19 6.38
N TRP A 342 -7.41 19.77 7.58
CA TRP A 342 -8.56 20.54 8.02
C TRP A 342 -8.68 21.83 7.20
N THR A 343 -9.66 21.87 6.30
CA THR A 343 -10.06 23.11 5.62
C THR A 343 -11.22 23.72 6.40
N LYS A 344 -11.02 24.94 6.96
CA LYS A 344 -12.17 25.69 7.49
C LYS A 344 -13.18 25.88 6.36
N PRO A 345 -14.49 25.69 6.58
CA PRO A 345 -15.48 26.11 5.61
C PRO A 345 -15.20 27.58 5.30
N GLN A 346 -15.00 27.91 4.03
CA GLN A 346 -15.00 29.33 3.65
C GLN A 346 -16.36 29.87 4.10
N SER A 347 -16.36 30.74 5.11
CA SER A 347 -17.51 31.54 5.43
C SER A 347 -17.90 32.20 4.12
N ALA A 348 -19.11 31.91 3.63
CA ALA A 348 -19.68 32.63 2.50
C ALA A 348 -19.48 34.12 2.81
N SER A 349 -18.57 34.75 2.08
CA SER A 349 -18.47 36.19 2.12
C SER A 349 -19.79 36.69 1.58
N THR A 350 -20.71 37.01 2.49
CA THR A 350 -21.87 37.82 2.19
C THR A 350 -21.32 39.12 1.63
N GLY A 351 -21.29 39.22 0.30
CA GLY A 351 -21.06 40.46 -0.39
C GLY A 351 -22.09 41.49 0.13
N ARG A 352 -21.56 42.51 0.72
CA ARG A 352 -22.24 43.82 0.81
C ARG A 352 -21.63 44.72 -0.21
#